data_3ddd0eaab40512468aaad065830f3503
#
_entry.id   3ddd0eaab40512468aaad065830f3503
#
_cell.length_a   1.000
_cell.length_b   1.000
_cell.length_c   1.000
_cell.angle_alpha   90.00
_cell.angle_beta   90.00
_cell.angle_gamma   90.00
#
_symmetry.space_group_name_H-M   'P 1'
#
loop_
_entity.id
_entity.type
_entity.pdbx_description
1 polymer ?
#
loop_
_entity_poly.entity_id
_entity_poly.type
_entity_poly.pdbx_seq_one_letter_code
_entity_poly.pdbx_strand_id
1 'polypeptide(L)'
;MKATEFEFRHQTLFHLIVVGAAFFTYVVDPVDIVWAAVERRPNARLLERLCFALATALIGAGALLRTAAVASEPVKFQNGEQGSGIRPSGHIGSVLFSAGVASLAPFSGAVILLLGEFVLALRLILLERSWGREQDPSAASPTSWLGAIREESAKWGIFVTMVVFTWLLIDRVAEYLAIASLVMWAALNYKTVWSRATR
;
A
#
# COMPACT_ATOMS: atom_id res chain seq x y z
N MET A 1 -9.57 -6.70 18.96
CA MET A 1 -10.66 -7.14 18.06
C MET A 1 -10.05 -7.68 16.79
N LYS A 2 -10.38 -8.94 16.40
CA LYS A 2 -9.89 -9.54 15.15
C LYS A 2 -10.67 -8.97 13.97
N ALA A 3 -10.07 -8.96 12.77
CA ALA A 3 -10.80 -8.71 11.53
C ALA A 3 -11.83 -9.83 11.28
N THR A 4 -12.84 -9.52 10.50
CA THR A 4 -13.80 -10.52 10.01
C THR A 4 -13.29 -11.11 8.68
N GLU A 5 -13.81 -12.27 8.29
CA GLU A 5 -13.53 -12.86 6.98
C GLU A 5 -13.93 -11.90 5.84
N PHE A 6 -15.01 -11.15 6.02
CA PHE A 6 -15.44 -10.12 5.08
C PHE A 6 -14.37 -9.02 4.89
N GLU A 7 -13.79 -8.50 5.98
CA GLU A 7 -12.73 -7.49 5.93
C GLU A 7 -11.50 -8.04 5.21
N PHE A 8 -11.16 -9.29 5.44
CA PHE A 8 -10.04 -9.95 4.76
C PHE A 8 -10.27 -10.08 3.25
N ARG A 9 -11.46 -10.53 2.84
CA ARG A 9 -11.83 -10.63 1.41
C ARG A 9 -11.83 -9.28 0.70
N HIS A 10 -12.21 -8.21 1.40
CA HIS A 10 -12.34 -6.85 0.88
C HIS A 10 -11.22 -5.92 1.33
N GLN A 11 -10.07 -6.43 1.79
CA GLN A 11 -8.97 -5.61 2.31
C GLN A 11 -8.55 -4.48 1.36
N THR A 12 -8.51 -4.74 0.05
CA THR A 12 -8.17 -3.71 -0.95
C THR A 12 -9.15 -2.55 -0.93
N LEU A 13 -10.46 -2.83 -0.77
CA LEU A 13 -11.48 -1.79 -0.66
C LEU A 13 -11.29 -0.95 0.61
N PHE A 14 -10.97 -1.59 1.75
CA PHE A 14 -10.70 -0.86 2.99
C PHE A 14 -9.46 0.03 2.88
N HIS A 15 -8.37 -0.46 2.27
CA HIS A 15 -7.21 0.36 1.96
C HIS A 15 -7.56 1.57 1.08
N LEU A 16 -8.35 1.37 0.03
CA LEU A 16 -8.79 2.45 -0.85
C LEU A 16 -9.66 3.49 -0.11
N ILE A 17 -10.54 3.05 0.79
CA ILE A 17 -11.36 3.95 1.63
C ILE A 17 -10.46 4.79 2.54
N VAL A 18 -9.48 4.18 3.21
CA VAL A 18 -8.55 4.89 4.10
C VAL A 18 -7.73 5.91 3.32
N VAL A 19 -7.17 5.51 2.16
CA VAL A 19 -6.42 6.41 1.28
C VAL A 19 -7.31 7.53 0.76
N GLY A 20 -8.51 7.21 0.27
CA GLY A 20 -9.46 8.19 -0.22
C GLY A 20 -9.85 9.21 0.85
N ALA A 21 -10.16 8.75 2.07
CA ALA A 21 -10.47 9.63 3.19
C ALA A 21 -9.29 10.54 3.56
N ALA A 22 -8.06 10.00 3.54
CA ALA A 22 -6.86 10.77 3.84
C ALA A 22 -6.64 11.90 2.82
N PHE A 23 -6.75 11.60 1.52
CA PHE A 23 -6.57 12.62 0.48
C PHE A 23 -7.77 13.55 0.34
N PHE A 24 -8.97 13.13 0.75
CA PHE A 24 -10.12 14.02 0.80
C PHE A 24 -9.91 15.22 1.74
N THR A 25 -9.03 15.10 2.74
CA THR A 25 -8.68 16.23 3.63
C THR A 25 -8.05 17.42 2.91
N TYR A 26 -7.52 17.27 1.68
CA TYR A 26 -7.07 18.39 0.85
C TYR A 26 -8.17 19.42 0.55
N VAL A 27 -9.45 19.04 0.66
CA VAL A 27 -10.57 19.98 0.52
C VAL A 27 -10.56 21.04 1.63
N VAL A 28 -10.04 20.67 2.82
CA VAL A 28 -10.01 21.55 3.99
C VAL A 28 -8.63 22.14 4.21
N ASP A 29 -7.60 21.35 3.99
CA ASP A 29 -6.19 21.72 4.18
C ASP A 29 -5.40 21.35 2.93
N PRO A 30 -5.10 22.31 2.03
CA PRO A 30 -4.46 22.02 0.75
C PRO A 30 -2.93 21.89 0.82
N VAL A 31 -2.35 21.89 2.02
CA VAL A 31 -0.89 21.83 2.22
C VAL A 31 -0.47 20.47 2.74
N ASP A 32 0.49 19.83 2.05
CA ASP A 32 1.05 18.57 2.54
C ASP A 32 1.90 18.76 3.81
N ILE A 33 2.02 17.68 4.60
CA ILE A 33 2.69 17.72 5.90
C ILE A 33 4.19 18.05 5.77
N VAL A 34 4.85 17.63 4.69
CA VAL A 34 6.27 17.89 4.48
C VAL A 34 6.50 19.36 4.22
N TRP A 35 5.73 19.96 3.30
CA TRP A 35 5.81 21.39 3.01
C TRP A 35 5.51 22.22 4.25
N ALA A 36 4.43 21.92 4.97
CA ALA A 36 4.07 22.62 6.22
C ALA A 36 5.20 22.59 7.27
N ALA A 37 5.97 21.49 7.32
CA ALA A 37 7.06 21.33 8.27
C ALA A 37 8.34 22.11 7.90
N VAL A 38 8.59 22.32 6.58
CA VAL A 38 9.88 22.84 6.11
C VAL A 38 9.81 24.25 5.55
N GLU A 39 8.64 24.78 5.15
CA GLU A 39 8.50 26.07 4.44
C GLU A 39 9.20 27.26 5.10
N ARG A 40 9.24 27.28 6.45
CA ARG A 40 9.85 28.35 7.26
C ARG A 40 11.30 28.08 7.66
N ARG A 41 11.91 27.00 7.17
CA ARG A 41 13.28 26.63 7.54
C ARG A 41 14.31 27.15 6.55
N PRO A 42 15.51 27.51 7.02
CA PRO A 42 16.63 27.75 6.12
C PRO A 42 16.90 26.44 5.34
N ASN A 43 17.15 26.55 4.04
CA ASN A 43 17.31 25.39 3.14
C ASN A 43 16.06 24.52 2.96
N ALA A 44 14.85 25.12 2.99
CA ALA A 44 13.57 24.41 2.86
C ALA A 44 13.56 23.38 1.73
N ARG A 45 14.06 23.74 0.52
CA ARG A 45 14.13 22.81 -0.62
C ARG A 45 15.01 21.58 -0.38
N LEU A 46 16.13 21.72 0.34
CA LEU A 46 16.97 20.57 0.67
C LEU A 46 16.26 19.67 1.69
N LEU A 47 15.65 20.25 2.71
CA LEU A 47 14.89 19.51 3.72
C LEU A 47 13.70 18.79 3.11
N GLU A 48 12.96 19.44 2.22
CA GLU A 48 11.86 18.87 1.46
C GLU A 48 12.32 17.63 0.67
N ARG A 49 13.41 17.74 -0.10
CA ARG A 49 13.99 16.61 -0.83
C ARG A 49 14.41 15.47 0.09
N LEU A 50 15.01 15.75 1.24
CA LEU A 50 15.41 14.72 2.20
C LEU A 50 14.19 14.01 2.79
N CYS A 51 13.12 14.76 3.13
CA CYS A 51 11.87 14.17 3.60
C CYS A 51 11.23 13.27 2.53
N PHE A 52 11.16 13.73 1.28
CA PHE A 52 10.60 12.89 0.20
C PHE A 52 11.53 11.74 -0.19
N ALA A 53 12.84 11.86 -0.06
CA ALA A 53 13.76 10.74 -0.23
C ALA A 53 13.54 9.66 0.84
N LEU A 54 13.35 10.05 2.11
CA LEU A 54 12.98 9.12 3.17
C LEU A 54 11.61 8.48 2.92
N ALA A 55 10.62 9.27 2.53
CA ALA A 55 9.29 8.77 2.14
C ALA A 55 9.39 7.76 0.99
N THR A 56 10.18 8.05 -0.03
CA THR A 56 10.43 7.15 -1.17
C THR A 56 11.08 5.84 -0.71
N ALA A 57 12.05 5.90 0.22
CA ALA A 57 12.66 4.71 0.79
C ALA A 57 11.65 3.84 1.56
N LEU A 58 10.73 4.46 2.32
CA LEU A 58 9.65 3.75 3.02
C LEU A 58 8.68 3.09 2.03
N ILE A 59 8.29 3.79 0.95
CA ILE A 59 7.43 3.25 -0.11
C ILE A 59 8.10 2.05 -0.78
N GLY A 60 9.39 2.15 -1.13
CA GLY A 60 10.16 1.07 -1.74
C GLY A 60 10.29 -0.15 -0.82
N ALA A 61 10.61 0.06 0.45
CA ALA A 61 10.68 -1.01 1.45
C ALA A 61 9.31 -1.69 1.64
N GLY A 62 8.24 -0.90 1.68
CA GLY A 62 6.87 -1.39 1.77
C GLY A 62 6.47 -2.23 0.55
N ALA A 63 6.76 -1.76 -0.66
CA ALA A 63 6.50 -2.48 -1.90
C ALA A 63 7.27 -3.80 -1.97
N LEU A 64 8.55 -3.80 -1.56
CA LEU A 64 9.40 -4.99 -1.48
C LEU A 64 8.85 -6.03 -0.52
N LEU A 65 8.50 -5.64 0.72
CA LEU A 65 7.96 -6.55 1.73
C LEU A 65 6.64 -7.16 1.28
N ARG A 66 5.78 -6.39 0.61
CA ARG A 66 4.54 -6.90 0.04
C ARG A 66 4.79 -7.88 -1.09
N THR A 67 5.67 -7.54 -2.02
CA THR A 67 6.03 -8.44 -3.12
C THR A 67 6.61 -9.75 -2.60
N ALA A 68 7.49 -9.69 -1.59
CA ALA A 68 8.02 -10.88 -0.94
C ALA A 68 6.94 -11.72 -0.23
N ALA A 69 5.95 -11.06 0.39
CA ALA A 69 4.83 -11.75 1.02
C ALA A 69 3.92 -12.45 0.00
N VAL A 70 3.67 -11.83 -1.15
CA VAL A 70 2.88 -12.41 -2.26
C VAL A 70 3.65 -13.55 -2.94
N ALA A 71 4.97 -13.42 -3.11
CA ALA A 71 5.82 -14.46 -3.70
C ALA A 71 5.98 -15.69 -2.79
N SER A 72 5.82 -15.53 -1.48
CA SER A 72 5.81 -16.63 -0.53
C SER A 72 4.39 -17.21 -0.44
N GLU A 73 4.29 -18.54 -0.35
CA GLU A 73 3.08 -19.37 -0.45
C GLU A 73 1.73 -18.75 -0.04
N PRO A 74 0.66 -18.93 -0.83
CA PRO A 74 -0.68 -18.44 -0.50
C PRO A 74 -1.23 -19.13 0.77
N VAL A 75 -1.92 -18.36 1.61
CA VAL A 75 -2.67 -18.88 2.75
C VAL A 75 -3.93 -19.58 2.23
N LYS A 76 -4.14 -20.86 2.56
CA LYS A 76 -5.38 -21.58 2.25
C LYS A 76 -6.43 -21.33 3.32
N PHE A 77 -7.67 -21.13 2.90
CA PHE A 77 -8.82 -21.14 3.80
C PHE A 77 -9.30 -22.56 4.07
N GLN A 78 -9.82 -22.80 5.28
CA GLN A 78 -10.35 -24.08 5.75
C GLN A 78 -11.44 -24.68 4.83
N ASN A 79 -12.10 -23.87 4.02
CA ASN A 79 -13.19 -24.29 3.13
C ASN A 79 -12.76 -24.65 1.70
N GLY A 80 -11.46 -24.86 1.45
CA GLY A 80 -10.95 -25.20 0.11
C GLY A 80 -10.90 -24.03 -0.88
N GLU A 81 -11.41 -22.86 -0.52
CA GLU A 81 -11.24 -21.65 -1.31
C GLU A 81 -9.84 -21.09 -1.13
N GLN A 82 -9.09 -20.93 -2.22
CA GLN A 82 -7.81 -20.24 -2.22
C GLN A 82 -8.03 -18.76 -1.94
N GLY A 83 -7.93 -18.35 -0.67
CA GLY A 83 -7.85 -16.95 -0.32
C GLY A 83 -6.41 -16.48 -0.48
N SER A 84 -6.20 -15.35 -1.12
CA SER A 84 -4.91 -14.67 -1.14
C SER A 84 -4.65 -14.03 0.23
N GLY A 85 -4.33 -14.84 1.23
CA GLY A 85 -3.83 -14.33 2.51
C GLY A 85 -2.44 -13.74 2.30
N ILE A 86 -2.24 -12.55 2.85
CA ILE A 86 -0.93 -11.89 2.84
C ILE A 86 -0.28 -12.19 4.19
N ARG A 87 0.94 -12.71 4.19
CA ARG A 87 1.70 -12.94 5.43
C ARG A 87 1.82 -11.65 6.27
N PRO A 88 2.05 -11.76 7.59
CA PRO A 88 2.23 -10.59 8.46
C PRO A 88 3.26 -9.57 7.94
N SER A 89 4.31 -10.02 7.25
CA SER A 89 5.27 -9.16 6.56
C SER A 89 4.64 -8.27 5.48
N GLY A 90 3.62 -8.76 4.78
CA GLY A 90 2.89 -7.98 3.78
C GLY A 90 2.04 -6.87 4.41
N HIS A 91 1.46 -7.10 5.57
CA HIS A 91 0.73 -6.06 6.31
C HIS A 91 1.67 -4.99 6.87
N ILE A 92 2.85 -5.39 7.38
CA ILE A 92 3.92 -4.45 7.76
C ILE A 92 4.36 -3.64 6.53
N GLY A 93 4.53 -4.31 5.38
CA GLY A 93 4.83 -3.65 4.11
C GLY A 93 3.78 -2.61 3.72
N SER A 94 2.48 -2.88 3.95
CA SER A 94 1.41 -1.89 3.72
C SER A 94 1.55 -0.67 4.62
N VAL A 95 1.82 -0.86 5.91
CA VAL A 95 2.00 0.25 6.86
C VAL A 95 3.21 1.11 6.48
N LEU A 96 4.35 0.50 6.10
CA LEU A 96 5.53 1.24 5.64
C LEU A 96 5.25 2.01 4.35
N PHE A 97 4.57 1.37 3.40
CA PHE A 97 4.16 2.02 2.16
C PHE A 97 3.27 3.24 2.43
N SER A 98 2.26 3.08 3.28
CA SER A 98 1.35 4.16 3.66
C SER A 98 2.03 5.26 4.47
N ALA A 99 3.04 4.92 5.27
CA ALA A 99 3.86 5.92 5.97
C ALA A 99 4.63 6.82 4.99
N GLY A 100 5.17 6.23 3.92
CA GLY A 100 5.78 7.02 2.85
C GLY A 100 4.76 7.88 2.09
N VAL A 101 3.59 7.32 1.74
CA VAL A 101 2.52 8.05 1.04
C VAL A 101 1.93 9.18 1.90
N ALA A 102 1.91 9.01 3.22
CA ALA A 102 1.41 10.02 4.16
C ALA A 102 2.19 11.36 4.08
N SER A 103 3.43 11.34 3.59
CA SER A 103 4.21 12.57 3.35
C SER A 103 3.58 13.50 2.31
N LEU A 104 2.77 12.95 1.42
CA LEU A 104 2.03 13.69 0.39
C LEU A 104 0.66 14.16 0.86
N ALA A 105 0.21 13.79 2.05
CA ALA A 105 -1.11 14.15 2.57
C ALA A 105 -1.02 15.37 3.51
N PRO A 106 -2.11 16.15 3.68
CA PRO A 106 -2.21 17.11 4.76
C PRO A 106 -2.04 16.43 6.12
N PHE A 107 -1.75 17.21 7.16
CA PHE A 107 -1.52 16.64 8.50
C PHE A 107 -2.67 15.73 8.98
N SER A 108 -3.91 16.19 8.83
CA SER A 108 -5.10 15.39 9.16
C SER A 108 -5.21 14.12 8.33
N GLY A 109 -4.91 14.21 7.04
CA GLY A 109 -4.88 13.08 6.11
C GLY A 109 -3.79 12.08 6.44
N ALA A 110 -2.59 12.56 6.78
CA ALA A 110 -1.49 11.69 7.21
C ALA A 110 -1.86 10.90 8.47
N VAL A 111 -2.51 11.54 9.45
CA VAL A 111 -3.00 10.87 10.66
C VAL A 111 -4.06 9.81 10.31
N ILE A 112 -5.05 10.14 9.48
CA ILE A 112 -6.08 9.17 9.04
C ILE A 112 -5.44 7.98 8.33
N LEU A 113 -4.50 8.23 7.41
CA LEU A 113 -3.83 7.19 6.65
C LEU A 113 -3.02 6.26 7.56
N LEU A 114 -2.18 6.83 8.42
CA LEU A 114 -1.31 6.04 9.30
C LEU A 114 -2.11 5.24 10.32
N LEU A 115 -3.08 5.85 10.99
CA LEU A 115 -3.91 5.16 11.99
C LEU A 115 -4.82 4.12 11.33
N GLY A 116 -5.45 4.45 10.20
CA GLY A 116 -6.32 3.53 9.47
C GLY A 116 -5.57 2.30 8.99
N GLU A 117 -4.43 2.48 8.34
CA GLU A 117 -3.59 1.38 7.87
C GLU A 117 -3.00 0.55 9.02
N PHE A 118 -2.57 1.19 10.10
CA PHE A 118 -2.05 0.48 11.27
C PHE A 118 -3.13 -0.40 11.92
N VAL A 119 -4.33 0.16 12.14
CA VAL A 119 -5.46 -0.59 12.72
C VAL A 119 -5.87 -1.75 11.82
N LEU A 120 -5.97 -1.51 10.51
CA LEU A 120 -6.32 -2.54 9.54
C LEU A 120 -5.26 -3.66 9.52
N ALA A 121 -3.98 -3.30 9.43
CA ALA A 121 -2.88 -4.26 9.45
C ALA A 121 -2.88 -5.10 10.73
N LEU A 122 -3.03 -4.45 11.90
CA LEU A 122 -3.07 -5.15 13.18
C LEU A 122 -4.23 -6.15 13.25
N ARG A 123 -5.43 -5.75 12.82
CA ARG A 123 -6.61 -6.62 12.80
C ARG A 123 -6.41 -7.82 11.88
N LEU A 124 -5.85 -7.61 10.69
CA LEU A 124 -5.58 -8.67 9.71
C LEU A 124 -4.50 -9.64 10.22
N ILE A 125 -3.41 -9.13 10.80
CA ILE A 125 -2.38 -9.98 11.42
C ILE A 125 -2.95 -10.85 12.53
N LEU A 126 -3.83 -10.30 13.37
CA LEU A 126 -4.47 -11.06 14.45
C LEU A 126 -5.40 -12.13 13.90
N LEU A 127 -6.10 -11.88 12.80
CA LEU A 127 -6.93 -12.86 12.13
C LEU A 127 -6.07 -13.99 11.53
N GLU A 128 -5.05 -13.66 10.76
CA GLU A 128 -4.14 -14.64 10.14
C GLU A 128 -3.46 -15.54 11.18
N ARG A 129 -3.01 -14.97 12.31
CA ARG A 129 -2.46 -15.74 13.43
C ARG A 129 -3.45 -16.74 14.01
N SER A 130 -4.74 -16.43 13.97
CA SER A 130 -5.77 -17.37 14.44
C SER A 130 -6.00 -18.53 13.48
N TRP A 131 -5.78 -18.32 12.19
CA TRP A 131 -5.90 -19.36 11.16
C TRP A 131 -4.64 -20.20 11.02
N GLY A 132 -3.46 -19.66 11.28
CA GLY A 132 -2.16 -20.31 11.07
C GLY A 132 -1.89 -21.55 11.92
N ARG A 133 -2.76 -21.88 12.87
CA ARG A 133 -2.68 -23.15 13.64
C ARG A 133 -3.22 -24.36 12.86
N GLU A 134 -3.89 -24.13 11.73
CA GLU A 134 -4.59 -25.18 10.97
C GLU A 134 -4.04 -25.37 9.55
N GLN A 135 -2.88 -24.78 9.25
CA GLN A 135 -2.30 -24.81 7.91
C GLN A 135 -1.56 -26.13 7.64
N ASP A 136 -1.97 -26.83 6.59
CA ASP A 136 -1.21 -27.93 5.99
C ASP A 136 -0.16 -27.35 5.02
N PRO A 137 1.14 -27.52 5.29
CA PRO A 137 2.20 -26.95 4.45
C PRO A 137 2.31 -27.56 3.05
N SER A 138 1.64 -28.68 2.78
CA SER A 138 1.91 -29.52 1.59
C SER A 138 1.22 -29.07 0.30
N ALA A 139 0.39 -28.03 0.31
CA ALA A 139 -0.63 -27.86 -0.72
C ALA A 139 -0.58 -26.58 -1.58
N ALA A 140 0.41 -25.70 -1.43
CA ALA A 140 0.44 -24.44 -2.18
C ALA A 140 1.73 -24.30 -3.02
N SER A 141 1.57 -24.00 -4.30
CA SER A 141 2.70 -23.62 -5.17
C SER A 141 3.04 -22.16 -4.94
N PRO A 142 4.32 -21.80 -4.71
CA PRO A 142 4.72 -20.41 -4.55
C PRO A 142 4.46 -19.62 -5.84
N THR A 143 3.98 -18.38 -5.68
CA THR A 143 3.84 -17.47 -6.82
C THR A 143 5.24 -17.05 -7.30
N SER A 144 5.45 -17.01 -8.61
CA SER A 144 6.71 -16.52 -9.14
C SER A 144 6.92 -15.04 -8.76
N TRP A 145 8.17 -14.61 -8.57
CA TRP A 145 8.50 -13.20 -8.30
C TRP A 145 7.91 -12.25 -9.35
N LEU A 146 7.91 -12.63 -10.62
CA LEU A 146 7.29 -11.85 -11.69
C LEU A 146 5.77 -11.73 -11.50
N GLY A 147 5.11 -12.81 -11.07
CA GLY A 147 3.69 -12.79 -10.73
C GLY A 147 3.40 -11.86 -9.57
N ALA A 148 4.22 -11.91 -8.51
CA ALA A 148 4.10 -11.04 -7.34
C ALA A 148 4.34 -9.55 -7.69
N ILE A 149 5.35 -9.23 -8.48
CA ILE A 149 5.60 -7.86 -8.98
C ILE A 149 4.41 -7.37 -9.81
N ARG A 150 3.84 -8.22 -10.66
CA ARG A 150 2.67 -7.86 -11.45
C ARG A 150 1.46 -7.56 -10.56
N GLU A 151 1.21 -8.37 -9.54
CA GLU A 151 0.10 -8.15 -8.60
C GLU A 151 0.28 -6.84 -7.81
N GLU A 152 1.51 -6.54 -7.39
CA GLU A 152 1.88 -5.32 -6.65
C GLU A 152 2.31 -4.14 -7.57
N SER A 153 2.05 -4.21 -8.87
CA SER A 153 2.53 -3.23 -9.87
C SER A 153 2.09 -1.79 -9.59
N ALA A 154 0.91 -1.57 -8.98
CA ALA A 154 0.47 -0.23 -8.57
C ALA A 154 1.43 0.39 -7.54
N LYS A 155 1.90 -0.38 -6.56
CA LYS A 155 2.82 0.10 -5.53
C LYS A 155 4.21 0.38 -6.09
N TRP A 156 4.68 -0.46 -7.00
CA TRP A 156 5.92 -0.22 -7.72
C TRP A 156 5.83 1.01 -8.61
N GLY A 157 4.69 1.23 -9.27
CA GLY A 157 4.43 2.44 -10.04
C GLY A 157 4.46 3.70 -9.16
N ILE A 158 3.83 3.68 -7.98
CA ILE A 158 3.89 4.79 -7.02
C ILE A 158 5.33 5.00 -6.52
N PHE A 159 6.08 3.93 -6.27
CA PHE A 159 7.50 4.04 -5.90
C PHE A 159 8.31 4.78 -6.98
N VAL A 160 8.19 4.38 -8.25
CA VAL A 160 8.87 5.06 -9.37
C VAL A 160 8.41 6.52 -9.48
N THR A 161 7.11 6.78 -9.31
CA THR A 161 6.56 8.15 -9.28
C THR A 161 7.23 8.99 -8.19
N MET A 162 7.38 8.44 -6.99
CA MET A 162 8.02 9.14 -5.88
C MET A 162 9.53 9.37 -6.10
N VAL A 163 10.23 8.42 -6.73
CA VAL A 163 11.63 8.63 -7.13
C VAL A 163 11.75 9.83 -8.08
N VAL A 164 10.90 9.88 -9.11
CA VAL A 164 10.90 10.97 -10.09
C VAL A 164 10.49 12.29 -9.42
N PHE A 165 9.45 12.28 -8.60
CA PHE A 165 8.99 13.46 -7.87
C PHE A 165 10.08 14.02 -6.95
N THR A 166 10.72 13.18 -6.14
CA THR A 166 11.82 13.56 -5.22
C THR A 166 12.98 14.20 -5.96
N TRP A 167 13.27 13.72 -7.17
CA TRP A 167 14.34 14.26 -8.00
C TRP A 167 13.97 15.58 -8.65
N LEU A 168 12.79 15.67 -9.26
CA LEU A 168 12.37 16.80 -10.10
C LEU A 168 11.63 17.88 -9.29
N LEU A 169 10.91 17.50 -8.22
CA LEU A 169 9.95 18.35 -7.49
C LEU A 169 8.94 19.03 -8.43
N ILE A 170 8.43 18.28 -9.42
CA ILE A 170 7.45 18.74 -10.40
C ILE A 170 6.16 17.94 -10.22
N ASP A 171 5.16 18.53 -9.60
CA ASP A 171 3.89 17.90 -9.24
C ASP A 171 3.16 17.28 -10.43
N ARG A 172 3.06 18.00 -11.56
CA ARG A 172 2.35 17.52 -12.76
C ARG A 172 2.93 16.22 -13.32
N VAL A 173 4.26 16.08 -13.30
CA VAL A 173 4.91 14.85 -13.76
C VAL A 173 4.57 13.70 -12.82
N ALA A 174 4.57 13.95 -11.52
CA ALA A 174 4.20 12.95 -10.51
C ALA A 174 2.73 12.52 -10.67
N GLU A 175 1.80 13.44 -10.89
CA GLU A 175 0.38 13.14 -11.15
C GLU A 175 0.20 12.20 -12.35
N TYR A 176 0.81 12.53 -13.50
CA TYR A 176 0.71 11.70 -14.70
C TYR A 176 1.30 10.31 -14.51
N LEU A 177 2.44 10.19 -13.82
CA LEU A 177 3.05 8.89 -13.52
C LEU A 177 2.21 8.08 -12.55
N ALA A 178 1.60 8.70 -11.55
CA ALA A 178 0.69 8.02 -10.62
C ALA A 178 -0.55 7.49 -11.35
N ILE A 179 -1.18 8.31 -12.20
CA ILE A 179 -2.32 7.89 -13.02
C ILE A 179 -1.92 6.74 -13.95
N ALA A 180 -0.80 6.87 -14.67
CA ALA A 180 -0.29 5.83 -15.55
C ALA A 180 -0.03 4.51 -14.79
N SER A 181 0.49 4.58 -13.56
CA SER A 181 0.73 3.41 -12.70
C SER A 181 -0.56 2.70 -12.31
N LEU A 182 -1.60 3.45 -11.97
CA LEU A 182 -2.93 2.90 -11.65
C LEU A 182 -3.59 2.26 -12.87
N VAL A 183 -3.51 2.92 -14.03
CA VAL A 183 -4.05 2.39 -15.30
C VAL A 183 -3.31 1.10 -15.69
N MET A 184 -1.99 1.08 -15.58
CA MET A 184 -1.17 -0.09 -15.86
C MET A 184 -1.52 -1.25 -14.92
N TRP A 185 -1.66 -0.97 -13.63
CA TRP A 185 -2.10 -2.00 -12.66
C TRP A 185 -3.47 -2.57 -13.03
N ALA A 186 -4.45 -1.71 -13.33
CA ALA A 186 -5.79 -2.14 -13.73
C ALA A 186 -5.74 -2.99 -15.00
N ALA A 187 -4.96 -2.60 -16.02
CA ALA A 187 -4.80 -3.36 -17.24
C ALA A 187 -4.14 -4.72 -17.03
N LEU A 188 -3.11 -4.79 -16.18
CA LEU A 188 -2.40 -6.04 -15.89
C LEU A 188 -3.24 -7.01 -15.05
N ASN A 189 -4.11 -6.50 -14.20
CA ASN A 189 -4.89 -7.29 -13.24
C ASN A 189 -6.38 -7.38 -13.60
N TYR A 190 -6.81 -6.85 -14.76
CA TYR A 190 -8.22 -6.72 -15.09
C TYR A 190 -8.97 -8.07 -15.04
N LYS A 191 -8.38 -9.16 -15.52
CA LYS A 191 -9.00 -10.50 -15.48
C LYS A 191 -9.23 -10.98 -14.05
N THR A 192 -8.28 -10.72 -13.16
CA THR A 192 -8.38 -11.10 -11.74
C THR A 192 -9.44 -10.26 -11.01
N VAL A 193 -9.48 -8.96 -11.29
CA VAL A 193 -10.48 -8.04 -10.72
C VAL A 193 -11.87 -8.39 -11.22
N TRP A 194 -12.02 -8.61 -12.54
CA TRP A 194 -13.31 -8.95 -13.16
C TRP A 194 -13.87 -10.28 -12.68
N SER A 195 -13.02 -11.32 -12.61
CA SER A 195 -13.47 -12.64 -12.15
C SER A 195 -13.89 -12.66 -10.68
N ARG A 196 -13.38 -11.77 -9.85
CA ARG A 196 -13.80 -11.60 -8.45
C ARG A 196 -15.10 -10.80 -8.31
N ALA A 197 -15.38 -9.89 -9.23
CA ALA A 197 -16.59 -9.06 -9.21
C ALA A 197 -17.83 -9.80 -9.73
N THR A 198 -17.64 -10.88 -10.48
CA THR A 198 -18.74 -11.70 -11.09
C THR A 198 -19.08 -12.96 -10.33
N ARG A 199 -18.42 -13.22 -9.21
CA ARG A 199 -18.72 -14.32 -8.26
C ARG A 199 -19.32 -13.75 -6.97
#